data_c7d585742b86ddcdaa92855ef385326f
#
_entry.id   c7d585742b86ddcdaa92855ef385326f
#
_cell.length_a   1.000
_cell.length_b   1.000
_cell.length_c   1.000
_cell.angle_alpha   90.00
_cell.angle_beta   90.00
_cell.angle_gamma   90.00
#
_symmetry.space_group_name_H-M   'P 1'
#
loop_
_entity.id
_entity.type
_entity.pdbx_description
1 polymer ?
#
loop_
_entity_poly.entity_id
_entity_poly.type
_entity_poly.pdbx_seq_one_letter_code
_entity_poly.pdbx_strand_id
1 'polypeptide(L)'
;MTIRILVPLVAVLSFSACDFGSHGNSAPVAAPLVLHTYDVPKGSAQKIRGVLMNVLWIGSEGKDSNKYIGRAEVAPDGRLIVMAPESVHEGVKTLLATLPQKPEKEPGTIKLNYWVVTGLPGKSEAPLTPALEEIAPALKELEKNDGPMSFTLVEKLQVSSLSSERGKLNGRDTSARQFISSISDGLITADLELERQGQKLETRVRLEPGQLVVLASSGAPSRDNVDTGRTVYFLVRAANDGAAQ
;
A
#
# COMPACT_ATOMS: atom_id res chain seq x y z
N MET A 1 16.58 -99.31 -17.61
CA MET A 1 17.42 -99.34 -16.40
C MET A 1 18.10 -97.95 -16.32
N THR A 2 17.43 -97.00 -15.62
CA THR A 2 17.81 -95.60 -15.71
C THR A 2 18.24 -95.15 -14.30
N ILE A 3 19.52 -94.87 -14.15
CA ILE A 3 20.13 -94.37 -12.91
C ILE A 3 19.94 -92.90 -12.80
N ARG A 4 19.21 -92.44 -11.78
CA ARG A 4 19.05 -91.00 -11.40
C ARG A 4 20.16 -90.72 -10.40
N ILE A 5 21.02 -89.76 -10.78
CA ILE A 5 22.04 -89.16 -9.91
C ILE A 5 21.44 -87.94 -9.27
N LEU A 6 21.34 -87.93 -7.96
CA LEU A 6 20.86 -86.84 -7.14
C LEU A 6 22.08 -85.97 -6.73
N VAL A 7 22.10 -84.70 -7.17
CA VAL A 7 23.14 -83.73 -6.78
C VAL A 7 22.56 -82.85 -5.67
N PRO A 8 23.21 -82.79 -4.49
CA PRO A 8 22.72 -81.85 -3.45
C PRO A 8 23.18 -80.41 -3.76
N LEU A 9 22.25 -79.54 -3.85
CA LEU A 9 22.46 -78.11 -3.96
C LEU A 9 22.76 -77.52 -2.57
N VAL A 10 24.02 -77.16 -2.31
CA VAL A 10 24.44 -76.42 -1.13
C VAL A 10 24.17 -74.96 -1.36
N ALA A 11 23.14 -74.41 -0.70
CA ALA A 11 22.83 -72.94 -0.70
C ALA A 11 23.74 -72.26 0.33
N VAL A 12 24.69 -71.48 -0.16
CA VAL A 12 25.51 -70.57 0.66
C VAL A 12 24.71 -69.28 0.85
N LEU A 13 24.15 -69.06 2.03
CA LEU A 13 23.53 -67.80 2.45
C LEU A 13 24.66 -66.84 2.80
N SER A 14 25.01 -65.98 1.87
CA SER A 14 25.84 -64.78 2.13
C SER A 14 25.01 -63.72 2.82
N PHE A 15 25.16 -63.54 4.13
CA PHE A 15 24.66 -62.39 4.86
C PHE A 15 25.48 -61.16 4.45
N SER A 16 24.98 -60.39 3.53
CA SER A 16 25.45 -59.02 3.30
C SER A 16 25.00 -58.16 4.50
N ALA A 17 25.92 -57.89 5.39
CA ALA A 17 25.71 -56.83 6.40
C ALA A 17 25.51 -55.49 5.67
N CYS A 18 24.26 -55.03 5.61
CA CYS A 18 23.99 -53.68 5.24
C CYS A 18 24.56 -52.77 6.34
N ASP A 19 25.68 -52.17 6.03
CA ASP A 19 26.23 -51.06 6.77
C ASP A 19 25.20 -49.91 6.70
N PHE A 20 24.42 -49.77 7.76
CA PHE A 20 23.57 -48.61 7.96
C PHE A 20 24.50 -47.42 8.24
N GLY A 21 25.14 -46.92 7.18
CA GLY A 21 25.81 -45.63 7.20
C GLY A 21 24.77 -44.60 7.66
N SER A 22 24.95 -44.10 8.88
CA SER A 22 24.25 -42.96 9.39
C SER A 22 24.45 -41.81 8.40
N HIS A 23 23.46 -41.60 7.51
CA HIS A 23 23.36 -40.39 6.75
C HIS A 23 23.12 -39.28 7.79
N GLY A 24 24.22 -38.76 8.31
CA GLY A 24 24.20 -37.51 9.04
C GLY A 24 23.48 -36.51 8.15
N ASN A 25 22.27 -36.14 8.54
CA ASN A 25 21.58 -34.97 8.02
C ASN A 25 22.44 -33.74 8.37
N SER A 26 23.51 -33.55 7.61
CA SER A 26 24.24 -32.28 7.62
C SER A 26 23.24 -31.26 7.14
N ALA A 27 22.65 -30.51 8.06
CA ALA A 27 21.81 -29.36 7.70
C ALA A 27 22.58 -28.55 6.66
N PRO A 28 21.97 -28.16 5.54
CA PRO A 28 22.67 -27.44 4.49
C PRO A 28 23.31 -26.21 5.14
N VAL A 29 24.63 -26.13 5.06
CA VAL A 29 25.39 -24.97 5.57
C VAL A 29 24.85 -23.76 4.86
N ALA A 30 24.23 -22.85 5.61
CA ALA A 30 23.69 -21.61 5.06
C ALA A 30 24.81 -20.87 4.33
N ALA A 31 24.60 -20.54 3.05
CA ALA A 31 25.58 -19.80 2.27
C ALA A 31 25.91 -18.47 2.98
N PRO A 32 27.19 -18.07 3.03
CA PRO A 32 27.59 -16.85 3.69
C PRO A 32 26.91 -15.65 3.03
N LEU A 33 26.44 -14.71 3.86
CA LEU A 33 25.86 -13.46 3.39
C LEU A 33 26.97 -12.49 3.06
N VAL A 34 26.89 -11.88 1.89
CA VAL A 34 27.81 -10.85 1.40
C VAL A 34 27.03 -9.54 1.27
N LEU A 35 27.70 -8.42 1.49
CA LEU A 35 27.12 -7.10 1.40
C LEU A 35 27.61 -6.42 0.10
N HIS A 36 26.65 -6.05 -0.76
CA HIS A 36 26.91 -5.27 -1.97
C HIS A 36 26.14 -3.96 -1.95
N THR A 37 26.72 -2.94 -2.56
CA THR A 37 26.08 -1.64 -2.76
C THR A 37 25.83 -1.45 -4.25
N TYR A 38 24.64 -0.98 -4.60
CA TYR A 38 24.20 -0.77 -5.97
C TYR A 38 23.78 0.68 -6.18
N ASP A 39 24.24 1.26 -7.28
CA ASP A 39 23.70 2.52 -7.76
C ASP A 39 22.34 2.27 -8.41
N VAL A 40 21.36 3.08 -8.06
CA VAL A 40 20.01 2.99 -8.59
C VAL A 40 19.54 4.37 -9.05
N PRO A 41 18.58 4.46 -10.00
CA PRO A 41 18.06 5.74 -10.45
C PRO A 41 17.57 6.59 -9.26
N LYS A 42 17.88 7.87 -9.29
CA LYS A 42 17.54 8.82 -8.22
C LYS A 42 16.02 8.80 -7.97
N GLY A 43 15.61 8.68 -6.72
CA GLY A 43 14.20 8.60 -6.31
C GLY A 43 13.58 7.18 -6.35
N SER A 44 14.24 6.19 -6.99
CA SER A 44 13.67 4.84 -7.13
C SER A 44 14.08 3.85 -6.03
N ALA A 45 15.06 4.19 -5.19
CA ALA A 45 15.66 3.28 -4.22
C ALA A 45 14.65 2.62 -3.27
N GLN A 46 13.69 3.36 -2.73
CA GLN A 46 12.67 2.82 -1.82
C GLN A 46 11.73 1.82 -2.51
N LYS A 47 11.33 2.11 -3.74
CA LYS A 47 10.49 1.24 -4.55
C LYS A 47 11.21 -0.07 -4.87
N ILE A 48 12.48 0.04 -5.31
CA ILE A 48 13.34 -1.12 -5.61
C ILE A 48 13.57 -1.95 -4.35
N ARG A 49 13.85 -1.31 -3.20
CA ARG A 49 13.94 -1.99 -1.91
C ARG A 49 12.69 -2.80 -1.61
N GLY A 50 11.49 -2.21 -1.80
CA GLY A 50 10.23 -2.90 -1.58
C GLY A 50 10.07 -4.15 -2.46
N VAL A 51 10.40 -4.06 -3.75
CA VAL A 51 10.39 -5.21 -4.68
C VAL A 51 11.38 -6.27 -4.23
N LEU A 52 12.62 -5.89 -3.91
CA LEU A 52 13.65 -6.83 -3.47
C LEU A 52 13.28 -7.53 -2.17
N MET A 53 12.72 -6.83 -1.19
CA MET A 53 12.29 -7.44 0.06
C MET A 53 11.22 -8.51 -0.17
N ASN A 54 10.31 -8.32 -1.13
CA ASN A 54 9.33 -9.34 -1.52
C ASN A 54 9.99 -10.56 -2.20
N VAL A 55 11.00 -10.34 -3.03
CA VAL A 55 11.73 -11.41 -3.73
C VAL A 55 12.65 -12.18 -2.77
N LEU A 56 13.24 -11.48 -1.81
CA LEU A 56 14.15 -12.07 -0.81
C LEU A 56 13.39 -12.79 0.31
N TRP A 57 12.07 -12.71 0.32
CA TRP A 57 11.23 -13.40 1.29
C TRP A 57 10.95 -14.83 0.85
N ILE A 58 11.37 -15.80 1.65
CA ILE A 58 10.97 -17.21 1.49
C ILE A 58 9.78 -17.42 2.42
N GLY A 59 8.60 -17.66 1.85
CA GLY A 59 7.41 -17.99 2.63
C GLY A 59 7.67 -19.10 3.65
N SER A 60 7.13 -18.96 4.83
CA SER A 60 7.23 -19.98 5.86
C SER A 60 6.20 -21.08 5.62
N GLU A 61 6.61 -22.24 5.19
CA GLU A 61 5.87 -23.48 5.44
C GLU A 61 6.24 -23.94 6.87
N GLY A 62 5.47 -23.50 7.88
CA GLY A 62 5.67 -23.95 9.25
C GLY A 62 5.67 -22.82 10.30
N LYS A 63 5.46 -23.21 11.57
CA LYS A 63 5.23 -22.33 12.73
C LYS A 63 6.39 -21.40 13.13
N ASP A 64 7.55 -21.49 12.49
CA ASP A 64 8.74 -20.74 12.87
C ASP A 64 9.25 -19.87 11.73
N SER A 65 9.00 -18.58 11.89
CA SER A 65 9.74 -17.43 11.34
C SER A 65 9.66 -17.13 9.84
N ASN A 66 9.27 -15.90 9.55
CA ASN A 66 9.55 -15.18 8.31
C ASN A 66 11.03 -15.31 7.92
N LYS A 67 11.35 -16.20 7.01
CA LYS A 67 12.71 -16.47 6.61
C LYS A 67 13.05 -15.67 5.35
N TYR A 68 13.95 -14.73 5.50
CA TYR A 68 14.52 -13.98 4.37
C TYR A 68 15.86 -14.63 3.98
N ILE A 69 16.12 -14.74 2.67
CA ILE A 69 17.44 -15.14 2.13
C ILE A 69 18.42 -13.97 2.10
N GLY A 70 17.93 -12.76 2.34
CA GLY A 70 18.75 -11.55 2.35
C GLY A 70 17.96 -10.35 2.86
N ARG A 71 18.63 -9.21 2.89
CA ARG A 71 18.05 -7.93 3.33
C ARG A 71 18.48 -6.81 2.39
N ALA A 72 17.56 -5.88 2.11
CA ALA A 72 17.85 -4.68 1.33
C ALA A 72 17.51 -3.43 2.13
N GLU A 73 18.42 -2.44 2.11
CA GLU A 73 18.24 -1.14 2.78
C GLU A 73 18.67 -0.01 1.84
N VAL A 74 18.15 1.18 2.07
CA VAL A 74 18.54 2.37 1.32
C VAL A 74 19.53 3.19 2.15
N ALA A 75 20.70 3.45 1.60
CA ALA A 75 21.70 4.33 2.20
C ALA A 75 21.25 5.79 2.18
N PRO A 76 21.79 6.65 3.06
CA PRO A 76 21.47 8.08 3.08
C PRO A 76 21.76 8.81 1.76
N ASP A 77 22.72 8.32 0.98
CA ASP A 77 23.08 8.84 -0.33
C ASP A 77 22.19 8.34 -1.48
N GLY A 78 21.18 7.55 -1.17
CA GLY A 78 20.22 7.01 -2.13
C GLY A 78 20.66 5.71 -2.82
N ARG A 79 21.83 5.15 -2.48
CA ARG A 79 22.25 3.84 -2.98
C ARG A 79 21.49 2.72 -2.27
N LEU A 80 21.41 1.57 -2.94
CA LEU A 80 20.79 0.37 -2.39
C LEU A 80 21.89 -0.54 -1.81
N ILE A 81 21.76 -0.91 -0.54
CA ILE A 81 22.62 -1.85 0.16
C ILE A 81 21.88 -3.18 0.24
N VAL A 82 22.46 -4.25 -0.29
CA VAL A 82 21.85 -5.60 -0.25
C VAL A 82 22.82 -6.54 0.46
N MET A 83 22.32 -7.26 1.44
CA MET A 83 23.02 -8.33 2.16
C MET A 83 22.32 -9.65 1.85
N ALA A 84 22.97 -10.50 1.05
CA ALA A 84 22.43 -11.77 0.58
C ALA A 84 23.56 -12.74 0.21
N PRO A 85 23.31 -14.04 -0.06
CA PRO A 85 24.27 -14.93 -0.66
C PRO A 85 24.75 -14.45 -2.03
N GLU A 86 25.99 -14.73 -2.42
CA GLU A 86 26.57 -14.27 -3.69
C GLU A 86 25.73 -14.66 -4.92
N SER A 87 25.14 -15.85 -4.91
CA SER A 87 24.24 -16.30 -5.99
C SER A 87 22.99 -15.43 -6.18
N VAL A 88 22.53 -14.77 -5.12
CA VAL A 88 21.38 -13.85 -5.15
C VAL A 88 21.77 -12.51 -5.77
N HIS A 89 23.02 -12.06 -5.55
CA HIS A 89 23.51 -10.79 -6.11
C HIS A 89 23.53 -10.77 -7.64
N GLU A 90 23.73 -11.91 -8.30
CA GLU A 90 23.62 -12.02 -9.77
C GLU A 90 22.18 -11.72 -10.24
N GLY A 91 21.18 -12.28 -9.53
CA GLY A 91 19.76 -11.97 -9.79
C GLY A 91 19.42 -10.50 -9.55
N VAL A 92 19.96 -9.92 -8.48
CA VAL A 92 19.78 -8.49 -8.16
C VAL A 92 20.38 -7.60 -9.26
N LYS A 93 21.61 -7.88 -9.74
CA LYS A 93 22.22 -7.14 -10.86
C LYS A 93 21.36 -7.22 -12.12
N THR A 94 20.89 -8.42 -12.47
CA THR A 94 20.01 -8.62 -13.63
C THR A 94 18.73 -7.83 -13.50
N LEU A 95 18.06 -7.86 -12.34
CA LEU A 95 16.87 -7.08 -12.07
C LEU A 95 17.14 -5.58 -12.23
N LEU A 96 18.19 -5.06 -11.61
CA LEU A 96 18.54 -3.63 -11.69
C LEU A 96 18.87 -3.19 -13.12
N ALA A 97 19.48 -4.04 -13.94
CA ALA A 97 19.78 -3.74 -15.34
C ALA A 97 18.50 -3.66 -16.21
N THR A 98 17.42 -4.34 -15.82
CA THR A 98 16.12 -4.29 -16.55
C THR A 98 15.24 -3.10 -16.14
N LEU A 99 15.59 -2.42 -15.04
CA LEU A 99 14.80 -1.29 -14.58
C LEU A 99 15.04 -0.06 -15.48
N PRO A 100 13.99 0.76 -15.72
CA PRO A 100 14.15 1.99 -16.46
C PRO A 100 15.18 2.90 -15.80
N GLN A 101 16.24 3.26 -16.50
CA GLN A 101 17.29 4.15 -16.01
C GLN A 101 16.83 5.62 -15.93
N LYS A 102 15.59 5.91 -16.33
CA LYS A 102 15.05 7.25 -16.25
C LYS A 102 14.81 7.61 -14.77
N PRO A 103 15.42 8.71 -14.28
CA PRO A 103 15.16 9.13 -12.91
C PRO A 103 13.65 9.31 -12.72
N GLU A 104 13.13 8.64 -11.70
CA GLU A 104 11.76 8.87 -11.29
C GLU A 104 11.65 10.32 -10.83
N LYS A 105 10.70 11.08 -11.39
CA LYS A 105 10.48 12.47 -10.98
C LYS A 105 10.35 12.50 -9.46
N GLU A 106 11.08 13.39 -8.78
CA GLU A 106 11.01 13.48 -7.32
C GLU A 106 9.53 13.53 -6.88
N PRO A 107 9.15 12.75 -5.87
CA PRO A 107 7.76 12.70 -5.44
C PRO A 107 7.32 14.11 -5.04
N GLY A 108 6.44 14.70 -5.83
CA GLY A 108 5.88 16.00 -5.53
C GLY A 108 5.03 15.94 -4.26
N THR A 109 4.97 17.06 -3.55
CA THR A 109 4.02 17.21 -2.44
C THR A 109 2.61 17.29 -3.00
N ILE A 110 1.75 16.38 -2.58
CA ILE A 110 0.33 16.38 -2.92
C ILE A 110 -0.46 16.96 -1.75
N LYS A 111 -1.25 17.99 -2.05
CA LYS A 111 -2.15 18.63 -1.10
C LYS A 111 -3.57 18.22 -1.43
N LEU A 112 -4.27 17.62 -0.49
CA LEU A 112 -5.70 17.34 -0.59
C LEU A 112 -6.47 18.26 0.36
N ASN A 113 -7.47 18.93 -0.19
CA ASN A 113 -8.40 19.74 0.57
C ASN A 113 -9.65 18.91 0.82
N TYR A 114 -10.14 18.92 2.05
CA TYR A 114 -11.34 18.22 2.49
C TYR A 114 -12.36 19.22 2.99
N TRP A 115 -13.62 18.99 2.65
CA TRP A 115 -14.75 19.72 3.21
C TRP A 115 -15.68 18.72 3.87
N VAL A 116 -16.03 19.00 5.10
CA VAL A 116 -17.10 18.33 5.82
C VAL A 116 -18.28 19.29 5.88
N VAL A 117 -19.37 18.90 5.25
CA VAL A 117 -20.55 19.74 5.08
C VAL A 117 -21.77 19.02 5.62
N THR A 118 -22.63 19.70 6.38
CA THR A 118 -23.95 19.18 6.71
C THR A 118 -24.98 19.78 5.79
N GLY A 119 -25.86 18.93 5.25
CA GLY A 119 -27.06 19.31 4.52
C GLY A 119 -28.31 19.10 5.38
N LEU A 120 -29.19 20.06 5.38
CA LEU A 120 -30.52 19.98 5.99
C LEU A 120 -31.58 20.14 4.88
N PRO A 121 -32.57 19.23 4.77
CA PRO A 121 -33.65 19.41 3.79
C PRO A 121 -34.35 20.77 3.92
N GLY A 122 -34.58 21.42 2.80
CA GLY A 122 -35.19 22.73 2.72
C GLY A 122 -34.29 23.77 2.03
N LYS A 123 -34.90 24.79 1.44
CA LYS A 123 -34.14 25.85 0.78
C LYS A 123 -33.53 26.78 1.82
N SER A 124 -32.26 27.11 1.62
CA SER A 124 -31.61 28.20 2.34
C SER A 124 -31.85 29.52 1.60
N GLU A 125 -32.31 30.54 2.31
CA GLU A 125 -32.34 31.92 1.79
C GLU A 125 -31.00 32.64 2.02
N ALA A 126 -30.13 32.07 2.84
CA ALA A 126 -28.84 32.68 3.14
C ALA A 126 -27.81 32.40 2.00
N PRO A 127 -26.96 33.38 1.65
CA PRO A 127 -25.91 33.21 0.69
C PRO A 127 -24.91 32.19 1.21
N LEU A 128 -24.25 31.44 0.27
CA LEU A 128 -23.17 30.53 0.62
C LEU A 128 -22.02 31.32 1.25
N THR A 129 -21.39 30.71 2.25
CA THR A 129 -20.12 31.24 2.78
C THR A 129 -19.01 31.10 1.75
N PRO A 130 -17.94 31.92 1.77
CA PRO A 130 -16.85 31.85 0.80
C PRO A 130 -16.24 30.44 0.69
N ALA A 131 -16.16 29.69 1.79
CA ALA A 131 -15.64 28.34 1.79
C ALA A 131 -16.61 27.33 1.14
N LEU A 132 -17.91 27.57 1.14
CA LEU A 132 -18.90 26.77 0.42
C LEU A 132 -19.01 27.21 -1.05
N GLU A 133 -18.71 28.47 -1.38
CA GLU A 133 -18.63 28.93 -2.76
C GLU A 133 -17.55 28.14 -3.56
N GLU A 134 -16.44 27.81 -2.92
CA GLU A 134 -15.39 26.99 -3.54
C GLU A 134 -15.87 25.61 -4.03
N ILE A 135 -16.93 25.08 -3.43
CA ILE A 135 -17.50 23.77 -3.72
C ILE A 135 -18.95 23.86 -4.24
N ALA A 136 -19.43 25.05 -4.56
CA ALA A 136 -20.81 25.29 -5.02
C ALA A 136 -21.27 24.37 -6.17
N PRO A 137 -20.41 24.02 -7.17
CA PRO A 137 -20.80 23.08 -8.21
C PRO A 137 -21.22 21.71 -7.66
N ALA A 138 -20.47 21.17 -6.68
CA ALA A 138 -20.80 19.87 -6.07
C ALA A 138 -22.06 19.96 -5.20
N LEU A 139 -22.27 21.08 -4.48
CA LEU A 139 -23.48 21.30 -3.70
C LEU A 139 -24.73 21.32 -4.58
N LYS A 140 -24.66 21.95 -5.78
CA LYS A 140 -25.75 21.93 -6.75
C LYS A 140 -26.06 20.51 -7.28
N GLU A 141 -25.03 19.68 -7.50
CA GLU A 141 -25.27 18.30 -7.91
C GLU A 141 -25.90 17.48 -6.77
N LEU A 142 -25.51 17.73 -5.52
CA LEU A 142 -26.18 17.11 -4.36
C LEU A 142 -27.65 17.51 -4.27
N GLU A 143 -27.99 18.80 -4.47
CA GLU A 143 -29.39 19.26 -4.50
C GLU A 143 -30.21 18.62 -5.62
N LYS A 144 -29.63 18.35 -6.77
CA LYS A 144 -30.34 17.65 -7.84
C LYS A 144 -30.69 16.22 -7.46
N ASN A 145 -29.81 15.53 -6.71
CA ASN A 145 -29.99 14.14 -6.34
C ASN A 145 -30.88 13.97 -5.09
N ASP A 146 -30.64 14.80 -4.07
CA ASP A 146 -31.22 14.63 -2.74
C ASP A 146 -32.35 15.66 -2.46
N GLY A 147 -32.60 16.54 -3.41
CA GLY A 147 -33.59 17.62 -3.29
C GLY A 147 -33.01 18.93 -2.72
N PRO A 148 -33.86 19.98 -2.56
CA PRO A 148 -33.43 21.27 -2.03
C PRO A 148 -32.83 21.11 -0.63
N MET A 149 -31.61 21.66 -0.42
CA MET A 149 -30.90 21.58 0.85
C MET A 149 -30.32 22.91 1.29
N SER A 150 -30.24 23.09 2.60
CA SER A 150 -29.45 24.13 3.24
C SER A 150 -28.13 23.55 3.70
N PHE A 151 -27.01 24.06 3.17
CA PHE A 151 -25.68 23.55 3.49
C PHE A 151 -24.97 24.40 4.54
N THR A 152 -24.31 23.74 5.48
CA THR A 152 -23.46 24.38 6.49
C THR A 152 -22.09 23.72 6.48
N LEU A 153 -21.02 24.53 6.36
CA LEU A 153 -19.67 24.04 6.51
C LEU A 153 -19.41 23.69 7.98
N VAL A 154 -19.03 22.45 8.23
CA VAL A 154 -18.62 21.99 9.55
C VAL A 154 -17.14 22.25 9.73
N GLU A 155 -16.33 21.81 8.76
CA GLU A 155 -14.89 21.89 8.83
C GLU A 155 -14.27 21.86 7.42
N LYS A 156 -13.16 22.59 7.26
CA LYS A 156 -12.27 22.51 6.08
C LYS A 156 -10.88 22.12 6.55
N LEU A 157 -10.33 21.05 5.97
CA LEU A 157 -9.01 20.52 6.31
C LEU A 157 -8.14 20.51 5.05
N GLN A 158 -6.81 20.66 5.23
CA GLN A 158 -5.84 20.48 4.17
C GLN A 158 -4.73 19.58 4.66
N VAL A 159 -4.51 18.47 3.98
CA VAL A 159 -3.45 17.51 4.31
C VAL A 159 -2.45 17.49 3.15
N SER A 160 -1.17 17.56 3.49
CA SER A 160 -0.05 17.45 2.53
C SER A 160 0.74 16.20 2.82
N SER A 161 1.10 15.45 1.78
CA SER A 161 1.99 14.30 1.88
C SER A 161 2.79 14.13 0.59
N LEU A 162 3.94 13.49 0.69
CA LEU A 162 4.66 13.00 -0.48
C LEU A 162 4.01 11.74 -1.04
N SER A 163 4.28 11.43 -2.30
CA SER A 163 3.91 10.12 -2.87
C SER A 163 4.54 9.00 -2.05
N SER A 164 3.77 7.94 -1.80
CA SER A 164 4.14 6.79 -0.97
C SER A 164 4.32 7.11 0.53
N GLU A 165 3.90 8.28 0.99
CA GLU A 165 3.89 8.66 2.40
C GLU A 165 2.47 8.88 2.92
N ARG A 166 2.33 8.75 4.24
CA ARG A 166 1.07 9.00 4.93
C ARG A 166 1.03 10.44 5.44
N GLY A 167 -0.01 11.17 5.08
CA GLY A 167 -0.37 12.43 5.71
C GLY A 167 -1.47 12.22 6.74
N LYS A 168 -1.42 12.97 7.84
CA LYS A 168 -2.48 12.99 8.86
C LYS A 168 -2.67 14.40 9.38
N LEU A 169 -3.93 14.78 9.57
CA LEU A 169 -4.32 16.00 10.26
C LEU A 169 -5.50 15.71 11.16
N ASN A 170 -5.44 16.21 12.39
CA ASN A 170 -6.58 16.24 13.30
C ASN A 170 -7.14 17.66 13.34
N GLY A 171 -8.37 17.82 12.87
CA GLY A 171 -9.15 19.05 13.03
C GLY A 171 -9.84 19.12 14.39
N ARG A 172 -10.87 19.95 14.51
CA ARG A 172 -11.67 20.08 15.73
C ARG A 172 -12.51 18.83 15.99
N ASP A 173 -13.27 18.42 14.97
CA ASP A 173 -14.25 17.34 15.07
C ASP A 173 -13.97 16.20 14.07
N THR A 174 -13.02 16.39 13.16
CA THR A 174 -12.71 15.46 12.08
C THR A 174 -11.22 15.16 12.07
N SER A 175 -10.84 13.89 11.91
CA SER A 175 -9.49 13.51 11.53
C SER A 175 -9.45 13.07 10.07
N ALA A 176 -8.42 13.49 9.35
CA ALA A 176 -8.17 13.09 7.98
C ALA A 176 -6.81 12.42 7.88
N ARG A 177 -6.77 11.25 7.26
CA ARG A 177 -5.54 10.52 6.90
C ARG A 177 -5.56 10.24 5.42
N GLN A 178 -4.42 10.39 4.77
CA GLN A 178 -4.25 10.07 3.36
C GLN A 178 -2.97 9.28 3.13
N PHE A 179 -3.00 8.40 2.16
CA PHE A 179 -1.83 7.72 1.63
C PHE A 179 -1.88 7.81 0.11
N ILE A 180 -0.95 8.55 -0.48
CA ILE A 180 -0.86 8.68 -1.95
C ILE A 180 -0.14 7.45 -2.49
N SER A 181 -0.89 6.52 -3.07
CA SER A 181 -0.35 5.24 -3.53
C SER A 181 0.35 5.34 -4.89
N SER A 182 -0.12 6.21 -5.76
CA SER A 182 0.53 6.46 -7.06
C SER A 182 0.11 7.80 -7.68
N ILE A 183 0.97 8.29 -8.56
CA ILE A 183 0.68 9.41 -9.47
C ILE A 183 1.06 8.90 -10.87
N SER A 184 0.08 8.76 -11.75
CA SER A 184 0.29 8.30 -13.13
C SER A 184 -0.60 9.09 -14.08
N ASP A 185 -0.02 9.55 -15.17
CA ASP A 185 -0.75 10.30 -16.22
C ASP A 185 -1.56 11.50 -15.68
N GLY A 186 -1.03 12.16 -14.65
CA GLY A 186 -1.71 13.28 -13.99
C GLY A 186 -2.79 12.86 -12.97
N LEU A 187 -3.11 11.57 -12.88
CA LEU A 187 -4.08 11.04 -11.92
C LEU A 187 -3.40 10.69 -10.59
N ILE A 188 -4.01 11.12 -9.51
CA ILE A 188 -3.58 10.85 -8.14
C ILE A 188 -4.45 9.72 -7.60
N THR A 189 -3.84 8.58 -7.26
CA THR A 189 -4.54 7.50 -6.54
C THR A 189 -4.23 7.62 -5.05
N ALA A 190 -5.27 7.77 -4.25
CA ALA A 190 -5.15 7.96 -2.82
C ALA A 190 -6.07 7.05 -2.02
N ASP A 191 -5.54 6.47 -0.95
CA ASP A 191 -6.32 5.84 0.12
C ASP A 191 -6.62 6.91 1.16
N LEU A 192 -7.89 7.12 1.44
CA LEU A 192 -8.38 8.16 2.33
C LEU A 192 -9.10 7.53 3.52
N GLU A 193 -8.83 8.06 4.70
CA GLU A 193 -9.54 7.72 5.93
C GLU A 193 -9.99 9.03 6.58
N LEU A 194 -11.29 9.17 6.74
CA LEU A 194 -11.91 10.30 7.42
C LEU A 194 -12.70 9.77 8.61
N GLU A 195 -12.50 10.37 9.76
CA GLU A 195 -13.20 10.00 10.99
C GLU A 195 -13.81 11.24 11.63
N ARG A 196 -15.09 11.17 11.96
CA ARG A 196 -15.83 12.25 12.63
C ARG A 196 -16.87 11.67 13.57
N GLN A 197 -16.81 12.02 14.87
CA GLN A 197 -17.79 11.62 15.89
C GLN A 197 -18.15 10.12 15.88
N GLY A 198 -17.13 9.25 15.71
CA GLY A 198 -17.29 7.80 15.64
C GLY A 198 -17.73 7.26 14.27
N GLN A 199 -18.03 8.12 13.30
CA GLN A 199 -18.25 7.72 11.91
C GLN A 199 -16.90 7.65 11.21
N LYS A 200 -16.61 6.52 10.55
CA LYS A 200 -15.38 6.29 9.80
C LYS A 200 -15.71 6.03 8.34
N LEU A 201 -15.03 6.76 7.46
CA LEU A 201 -15.04 6.54 6.03
C LEU A 201 -13.63 6.10 5.60
N GLU A 202 -13.52 4.93 4.99
CA GLU A 202 -12.32 4.46 4.32
C GLU A 202 -12.63 4.25 2.85
N THR A 203 -11.84 4.86 1.96
CA THR A 203 -12.07 4.74 0.53
C THR A 203 -10.78 4.93 -0.25
N ARG A 204 -10.73 4.31 -1.44
CA ARG A 204 -9.70 4.58 -2.43
C ARG A 204 -10.29 5.39 -3.58
N VAL A 205 -9.63 6.48 -3.92
CA VAL A 205 -10.08 7.39 -4.98
C VAL A 205 -9.00 7.63 -6.01
N ARG A 206 -9.43 7.97 -7.22
CA ARG A 206 -8.60 8.57 -8.26
C ARG A 206 -9.06 9.98 -8.47
N LEU A 207 -8.14 10.94 -8.40
CA LEU A 207 -8.41 12.36 -8.47
C LEU A 207 -7.58 12.98 -9.59
N GLU A 208 -8.22 13.77 -10.42
CA GLU A 208 -7.53 14.75 -11.25
C GLU A 208 -7.20 16.00 -10.43
N PRO A 209 -6.08 16.68 -10.67
CA PRO A 209 -5.80 17.96 -10.05
C PRO A 209 -6.93 18.95 -10.29
N GLY A 210 -7.43 19.56 -9.22
CA GLY A 210 -8.58 20.49 -9.27
C GLY A 210 -9.95 19.84 -9.25
N GLN A 211 -10.08 18.55 -9.54
CA GLN A 211 -11.34 17.83 -9.51
C GLN A 211 -11.88 17.74 -8.07
N LEU A 212 -13.14 18.12 -7.89
CA LEU A 212 -13.88 17.98 -6.64
C LEU A 212 -14.71 16.69 -6.70
N VAL A 213 -14.57 15.85 -5.69
CA VAL A 213 -15.28 14.57 -5.59
C VAL A 213 -16.04 14.48 -4.27
N VAL A 214 -17.29 14.08 -4.33
CA VAL A 214 -18.07 13.69 -3.15
C VAL A 214 -17.71 12.24 -2.81
N LEU A 215 -17.17 12.01 -1.62
CA LEU A 215 -16.69 10.70 -1.19
C LEU A 215 -17.81 9.84 -0.63
N ALA A 216 -18.63 10.41 0.22
CA ALA A 216 -19.75 9.74 0.86
C ALA A 216 -20.71 10.74 1.48
N SER A 217 -21.93 10.25 1.73
CA SER A 217 -22.90 10.92 2.59
C SER A 217 -23.36 9.96 3.68
N SER A 218 -23.66 10.47 4.86
CA SER A 218 -24.25 9.68 5.94
C SER A 218 -25.21 10.53 6.76
N GLY A 219 -26.27 9.92 7.31
CA GLY A 219 -27.10 10.59 8.31
C GLY A 219 -26.25 11.10 9.47
N ALA A 220 -26.47 12.32 9.92
CA ALA A 220 -25.73 12.86 11.05
C ALA A 220 -26.11 12.09 12.33
N PRO A 221 -25.13 11.61 13.14
CA PRO A 221 -25.44 10.96 14.39
C PRO A 221 -26.14 11.96 15.33
N SER A 222 -27.29 11.59 15.85
CA SER A 222 -27.92 12.31 16.94
C SER A 222 -27.46 11.72 18.26
N ARG A 223 -27.11 12.57 19.23
CA ARG A 223 -26.81 12.11 20.60
C ARG A 223 -27.99 11.40 21.27
N ASP A 224 -29.19 11.69 20.82
CA ASP A 224 -30.45 11.24 21.44
C ASP A 224 -31.24 10.27 20.53
N ASN A 225 -30.60 9.66 19.49
CA ASN A 225 -31.26 8.82 18.48
C ASN A 225 -32.46 9.49 17.78
N VAL A 226 -32.57 10.81 17.83
CA VAL A 226 -33.56 11.56 17.07
C VAL A 226 -33.00 11.78 15.67
N ASP A 227 -33.68 11.31 14.66
CA ASP A 227 -33.36 11.62 13.27
C ASP A 227 -33.49 13.13 13.07
N THR A 228 -32.35 13.81 12.95
CA THR A 228 -32.34 15.27 12.76
C THR A 228 -32.61 15.64 11.31
N GLY A 229 -32.79 14.68 10.40
CA GLY A 229 -32.87 14.91 8.96
C GLY A 229 -31.60 15.50 8.36
N ARG A 230 -30.51 15.59 9.14
CA ARG A 230 -29.23 16.11 8.66
C ARG A 230 -28.42 15.03 7.98
N THR A 231 -27.83 15.38 6.84
CA THR A 231 -26.86 14.52 6.14
C THR A 231 -25.49 15.15 6.19
N VAL A 232 -24.48 14.34 6.49
CA VAL A 232 -23.06 14.76 6.45
C VAL A 232 -22.46 14.31 5.13
N TYR A 233 -21.84 15.25 4.42
CA TYR A 233 -21.14 15.02 3.17
C TYR A 233 -19.65 15.23 3.36
N PHE A 234 -18.86 14.30 2.85
CA PHE A 234 -17.41 14.39 2.78
C PHE A 234 -16.99 14.64 1.34
N LEU A 235 -16.29 15.74 1.11
CA LEU A 235 -15.79 16.11 -0.21
C LEU A 235 -14.27 16.24 -0.18
N VAL A 236 -13.62 15.95 -1.31
CA VAL A 236 -12.18 16.08 -1.47
C VAL A 236 -11.83 16.71 -2.82
N ARG A 237 -10.76 17.49 -2.84
CA ARG A 237 -10.16 18.03 -4.06
C ARG A 237 -8.64 18.02 -3.94
N ALA A 238 -7.96 17.49 -4.95
CA ALA A 238 -6.53 17.67 -5.08
C ALA A 238 -6.23 19.11 -5.48
N ALA A 239 -5.30 19.77 -4.77
CA ALA A 239 -4.87 21.10 -5.14
C ALA A 239 -4.10 21.08 -6.46
N ASN A 240 -4.22 22.17 -7.24
CA ASN A 240 -3.52 22.33 -8.51
C ASN A 240 -2.04 22.71 -8.35
N ASP A 241 -1.51 22.75 -7.11
CA ASP A 241 -0.17 23.21 -6.84
C ASP A 241 0.89 22.32 -7.52
N GLY A 242 1.26 22.70 -8.74
CA GLY A 242 2.55 22.33 -9.33
C GLY A 242 2.79 20.88 -9.72
N ALA A 243 1.77 20.10 -10.03
CA ALA A 243 1.97 18.83 -10.75
C ALA A 243 2.35 19.04 -12.24
N ALA A 244 2.64 20.27 -12.62
CA ALA A 244 3.06 20.65 -13.96
C ALA A 244 4.41 21.36 -13.89
N GLN A 245 5.49 20.63 -14.05
CA GLN A 245 6.59 20.97 -14.95
C GLN A 245 7.66 19.91 -14.92
#